data_68732e01c7c30c5408d3da30f366dcd3
#
_entry.id   68732e01c7c30c5408d3da30f366dcd3
#
_cell.length_a   1.000
_cell.length_b   1.000
_cell.length_c   1.000
_cell.angle_alpha   90.00
_cell.angle_beta   90.00
_cell.angle_gamma   90.00
#
_symmetry.space_group_name_H-M   'P 1'
#
loop_
_entity.id
_entity.type
_entity.pdbx_description
1 polymer ?
#
loop_
_entity_poly.entity_id
_entity_poly.type
_entity_poly.pdbx_seq_one_letter_code
_entity_poly.pdbx_strand_id
1 'polypeptide(L)'
;MKTILWTVSLLLVICGCTPKPTEVVSPDGHIRLQFALDDHNRMTYRIDVDDTAFVTPSALGFLAGKGVNLSEGMKVVGTEFSAADETWTQPWGENKSIRNHYNEMAVCLSDEADTKLTLRFRVFDDGVGFRYEYEVAGVDSIFVTDELTSFNMAQDGISWSIPANYETYELLYRTQPLSKTDNANTPMTFKVGKTYASIHEAALTDFPEMTLQNTGGCGFKSELAPWPDGIKAKIEGGSFNTPWRTVQIASKAVGLINSALILNLNEPCVLESTDWIRPMKYVGIWWGMHLGVES
;
A
#
# COMPACT_ATOMS: atom_id res chain seq x y z
N MET A 1 6.42 68.07 -35.66
CA MET A 1 5.61 67.29 -34.72
C MET A 1 5.99 65.82 -34.90
N LYS A 2 6.70 65.25 -33.93
CA LYS A 2 7.08 63.79 -33.95
C LYS A 2 6.12 63.08 -32.98
N THR A 3 5.27 62.24 -33.50
CA THR A 3 4.35 61.37 -32.77
C THR A 3 5.10 60.14 -32.26
N ILE A 4 5.22 59.99 -30.95
CA ILE A 4 5.80 58.80 -30.30
C ILE A 4 4.64 57.84 -30.03
N LEU A 5 4.64 56.69 -30.71
CA LEU A 5 3.75 55.56 -30.43
C LEU A 5 4.33 54.75 -29.25
N TRP A 6 3.59 54.67 -28.16
CA TRP A 6 3.88 53.75 -27.05
C TRP A 6 3.18 52.42 -27.32
N THR A 7 3.95 51.36 -27.58
CA THR A 7 3.46 49.99 -27.59
C THR A 7 3.44 49.46 -26.16
N VAL A 8 2.26 49.27 -25.60
CA VAL A 8 2.08 48.57 -24.31
C VAL A 8 2.10 47.05 -24.59
N SER A 9 3.17 46.40 -24.18
CA SER A 9 3.29 44.93 -24.23
C SER A 9 2.57 44.35 -23.02
N LEU A 10 1.41 43.73 -23.25
CA LEU A 10 0.65 43.01 -22.23
C LEU A 10 1.31 41.66 -21.98
N LEU A 11 2.06 41.50 -20.88
CA LEU A 11 2.60 40.24 -20.42
C LEU A 11 1.46 39.42 -19.81
N LEU A 12 0.94 38.42 -20.52
CA LEU A 12 0.04 37.41 -19.96
C LEU A 12 0.85 36.48 -19.05
N VAL A 13 0.78 36.69 -17.76
CA VAL A 13 1.27 35.71 -16.76
C VAL A 13 0.22 34.61 -16.70
N ILE A 14 0.48 33.49 -17.38
CA ILE A 14 -0.29 32.25 -17.21
C ILE A 14 0.13 31.67 -15.86
N CYS A 15 -0.61 31.98 -14.82
CA CYS A 15 -0.49 31.33 -13.53
C CYS A 15 -1.04 29.90 -13.69
N GLY A 16 -0.19 28.95 -13.97
CA GLY A 16 -0.53 27.54 -13.94
C GLY A 16 -0.88 27.16 -12.50
N CYS A 17 -2.18 27.04 -12.19
CA CYS A 17 -2.62 26.42 -10.95
C CYS A 17 -2.28 24.92 -11.02
N THR A 18 -1.15 24.51 -10.45
CA THR A 18 -0.95 23.11 -10.07
C THR A 18 -1.99 22.79 -9.00
N PRO A 19 -2.83 21.76 -9.21
CA PRO A 19 -3.79 21.34 -8.19
C PRO A 19 -3.06 21.06 -6.88
N LYS A 20 -3.57 21.60 -5.76
CA LYS A 20 -2.99 21.27 -4.46
C LYS A 20 -3.14 19.77 -4.21
N PRO A 21 -2.11 19.10 -3.68
CA PRO A 21 -2.21 17.70 -3.28
C PRO A 21 -3.38 17.52 -2.32
N THR A 22 -4.11 16.43 -2.50
CA THR A 22 -5.14 16.02 -1.54
C THR A 22 -4.46 15.26 -0.42
N GLU A 23 -4.75 15.58 0.84
CA GLU A 23 -4.01 15.02 1.97
C GLU A 23 -4.92 14.53 3.10
N VAL A 24 -4.40 13.57 3.85
CA VAL A 24 -4.97 13.06 5.11
C VAL A 24 -3.86 12.91 6.14
N VAL A 25 -4.18 13.20 7.41
CA VAL A 25 -3.21 13.23 8.51
C VAL A 25 -3.67 12.25 9.58
N SER A 26 -2.72 11.60 10.28
CA SER A 26 -3.04 10.73 11.42
C SER A 26 -3.79 11.51 12.51
N PRO A 27 -4.58 10.83 13.37
CA PRO A 27 -5.30 11.49 14.44
C PRO A 27 -4.40 12.30 15.39
N ASP A 28 -3.18 11.84 15.64
CA ASP A 28 -2.18 12.54 16.47
C ASP A 28 -1.38 13.63 15.73
N GLY A 29 -1.54 13.72 14.40
CA GLY A 29 -0.91 14.74 13.56
C GLY A 29 0.51 14.44 13.08
N HIS A 30 1.11 13.30 13.48
CA HIS A 30 2.51 12.97 13.15
C HIS A 30 2.74 12.47 11.75
N ILE A 31 1.77 11.75 11.17
CA ILE A 31 1.88 11.12 9.86
C ILE A 31 0.94 11.83 8.89
N ARG A 32 1.48 12.29 7.78
CA ARG A 32 0.74 12.95 6.70
C ARG A 32 0.92 12.17 5.41
N LEU A 33 -0.17 11.77 4.78
CA LEU A 33 -0.17 11.19 3.45
C LEU A 33 -0.78 12.18 2.46
N GLN A 34 -0.11 12.36 1.33
CA GLN A 34 -0.59 13.20 0.22
C GLN A 34 -0.72 12.36 -1.03
N PHE A 35 -1.83 12.53 -1.74
CA PHE A 35 -2.07 11.99 -3.07
C PHE A 35 -1.96 13.10 -4.10
N ALA A 36 -1.38 12.79 -5.26
CA ALA A 36 -1.32 13.71 -6.41
C ALA A 36 -1.32 12.92 -7.73
N LEU A 37 -1.75 13.59 -8.79
CA LEU A 37 -1.41 13.19 -10.16
C LEU A 37 -0.13 13.94 -10.57
N ASP A 38 0.83 13.25 -11.17
CA ASP A 38 2.04 13.88 -11.71
C ASP A 38 1.76 14.60 -13.04
N ASP A 39 2.79 15.21 -13.63
CA ASP A 39 2.71 15.96 -14.89
C ASP A 39 2.25 15.11 -16.09
N HIS A 40 2.23 13.79 -15.95
CA HIS A 40 1.75 12.82 -16.92
C HIS A 40 0.41 12.17 -16.51
N ASN A 41 -0.29 12.73 -15.52
CA ASN A 41 -1.52 12.20 -14.94
C ASN A 41 -1.37 10.77 -14.38
N ARG A 42 -0.18 10.41 -13.87
CA ARG A 42 0.04 9.16 -13.16
C ARG A 42 -0.19 9.38 -11.68
N MET A 43 -0.83 8.40 -11.05
CA MET A 43 -1.15 8.43 -9.63
C MET A 43 0.12 8.29 -8.79
N THR A 44 0.29 9.18 -7.82
CA THR A 44 1.42 9.17 -6.89
C THR A 44 0.95 9.47 -5.47
N TYR A 45 1.72 9.00 -4.50
CA TYR A 45 1.55 9.37 -3.10
C TYR A 45 2.91 9.69 -2.47
N ARG A 46 2.86 10.38 -1.34
CA ARG A 46 4.03 10.60 -0.47
C ARG A 46 3.58 10.51 1.00
N ILE A 47 4.54 10.24 1.87
CA ILE A 47 4.33 10.22 3.32
C ILE A 47 5.37 11.10 3.98
N ASP A 48 4.92 12.01 4.84
CA ASP A 48 5.76 12.79 5.75
C ASP A 48 5.53 12.30 7.18
N VAL A 49 6.61 12.24 7.96
CA VAL A 49 6.59 11.93 9.39
C VAL A 49 7.22 13.11 10.14
N ASP A 50 6.51 13.70 11.09
CA ASP A 50 6.92 14.92 11.79
C ASP A 50 7.36 16.03 10.81
N ASP A 51 6.54 16.32 9.81
CA ASP A 51 6.78 17.28 8.72
C ASP A 51 8.07 17.02 7.90
N THR A 52 8.65 15.83 8.03
CA THR A 52 9.85 15.43 7.28
C THR A 52 9.48 14.36 6.27
N ALA A 53 9.96 14.51 5.01
CA ALA A 53 9.74 13.51 3.98
C ALA A 53 10.28 12.14 4.41
N PHE A 54 9.41 11.13 4.44
CA PHE A 54 9.74 9.75 4.76
C PHE A 54 9.64 8.86 3.53
N VAL A 55 8.50 8.90 2.82
CA VAL A 55 8.33 8.34 1.48
C VAL A 55 8.17 9.50 0.51
N THR A 56 9.06 9.62 -0.45
CA THR A 56 8.99 10.63 -1.52
C THR A 56 7.96 10.22 -2.57
N PRO A 57 7.60 11.06 -3.55
CA PRO A 57 6.60 10.69 -4.56
C PRO A 57 6.85 9.30 -5.13
N SER A 58 5.88 8.42 -4.91
CA SER A 58 5.91 7.00 -5.21
C SER A 58 4.71 6.64 -6.07
N ALA A 59 4.91 5.79 -7.06
CA ALA A 59 3.88 5.42 -8.03
C ALA A 59 2.79 4.56 -7.40
N LEU A 60 1.60 4.64 -8.00
CA LEU A 60 0.43 3.82 -7.72
C LEU A 60 -0.16 3.26 -9.00
N GLY A 61 -0.89 2.15 -8.92
CA GLY A 61 -1.64 1.56 -10.03
C GLY A 61 -1.24 0.14 -10.39
N PHE A 62 -1.87 -0.37 -11.43
CA PHE A 62 -1.63 -1.71 -11.96
C PHE A 62 -1.54 -1.68 -13.49
N LEU A 63 -0.85 -2.67 -14.05
CA LEU A 63 -0.94 -3.01 -15.46
C LEU A 63 -1.81 -4.25 -15.63
N ALA A 64 -2.67 -4.23 -16.64
CA ALA A 64 -3.52 -5.36 -16.97
C ALA A 64 -3.40 -5.72 -18.45
N GLY A 65 -3.64 -7.00 -18.75
CA GLY A 65 -3.69 -7.51 -20.10
C GLY A 65 -4.99 -7.18 -20.82
N LYS A 66 -5.06 -7.53 -22.11
CA LYS A 66 -6.26 -7.45 -22.97
C LYS A 66 -6.87 -6.04 -23.10
N GLY A 67 -6.03 -4.99 -23.00
CA GLY A 67 -6.45 -3.60 -23.18
C GLY A 67 -7.24 -2.99 -22.02
N VAL A 68 -7.28 -3.65 -20.88
CA VAL A 68 -7.85 -3.07 -19.65
C VAL A 68 -6.86 -2.03 -19.08
N ASN A 69 -7.34 -0.80 -18.86
CA ASN A 69 -6.54 0.26 -18.24
C ASN A 69 -6.83 0.33 -16.73
N LEU A 70 -5.78 0.29 -15.90
CA LEU A 70 -5.87 0.38 -14.44
C LEU A 70 -4.96 1.47 -13.85
N SER A 71 -4.30 2.29 -14.68
CA SER A 71 -3.31 3.24 -14.15
C SER A 71 -3.18 4.56 -14.91
N GLU A 72 -3.51 4.60 -16.19
CA GLU A 72 -3.24 5.76 -17.05
C GLU A 72 -4.49 6.60 -17.32
N GLY A 73 -4.31 7.91 -17.54
CA GLY A 73 -5.40 8.81 -17.93
C GLY A 73 -6.48 9.02 -16.87
N MET A 74 -6.24 8.61 -15.63
CA MET A 74 -7.16 8.78 -14.53
C MET A 74 -7.32 10.26 -14.18
N LYS A 75 -8.57 10.66 -13.90
CA LYS A 75 -8.92 12.01 -13.45
C LYS A 75 -9.62 11.90 -12.10
N VAL A 76 -9.25 12.76 -11.16
CA VAL A 76 -9.94 12.84 -9.88
C VAL A 76 -11.34 13.40 -10.12
N VAL A 77 -12.36 12.64 -9.76
CA VAL A 77 -13.77 13.02 -9.88
C VAL A 77 -14.40 13.36 -8.54
N GLY A 78 -13.75 12.98 -7.44
CA GLY A 78 -14.20 13.31 -6.08
C GLY A 78 -13.16 12.91 -5.04
N THR A 79 -13.33 13.43 -3.82
CA THR A 79 -12.57 13.02 -2.64
C THR A 79 -13.47 13.07 -1.44
N GLU A 80 -13.50 11.98 -0.69
CA GLU A 80 -14.29 11.83 0.53
C GLU A 80 -13.37 11.64 1.73
N PHE A 81 -13.80 12.16 2.87
CA PHE A 81 -13.07 12.05 4.13
C PHE A 81 -13.97 11.41 5.19
N SER A 82 -13.39 10.51 5.98
CA SER A 82 -14.04 9.93 7.14
C SER A 82 -13.02 9.69 8.25
N ALA A 83 -13.49 9.33 9.43
CA ALA A 83 -12.65 8.97 10.56
C ALA A 83 -13.36 7.90 11.40
N ALA A 84 -12.58 7.09 12.11
CA ALA A 84 -13.09 6.15 13.09
C ALA A 84 -12.27 6.23 14.37
N ASP A 85 -12.94 6.01 15.50
CA ASP A 85 -12.33 5.78 16.81
C ASP A 85 -13.20 4.80 17.57
N GLU A 86 -12.91 3.54 17.44
CA GLU A 86 -13.66 2.44 18.03
C GLU A 86 -12.73 1.43 18.68
N THR A 87 -13.25 0.59 19.55
CA THR A 87 -12.48 -0.49 20.15
C THR A 87 -13.22 -1.80 19.97
N TRP A 88 -12.54 -2.80 19.44
CA TRP A 88 -13.06 -4.14 19.30
C TRP A 88 -12.27 -5.14 20.14
N THR A 89 -12.84 -6.31 20.34
CA THR A 89 -12.24 -7.36 21.16
C THR A 89 -11.88 -8.55 20.28
N GLN A 90 -10.61 -8.92 20.28
CA GLN A 90 -10.18 -10.15 19.64
C GLN A 90 -10.26 -11.32 20.63
N PRO A 91 -10.63 -12.52 20.17
CA PRO A 91 -10.75 -13.68 21.04
C PRO A 91 -9.41 -14.15 21.60
N TRP A 92 -8.33 -14.01 20.81
CA TRP A 92 -6.94 -14.39 21.15
C TRP A 92 -5.96 -13.38 20.58
N GLY A 93 -4.78 -13.30 21.19
CA GLY A 93 -3.69 -12.40 20.81
C GLY A 93 -3.07 -11.76 22.03
N GLU A 94 -2.07 -10.91 21.81
CA GLU A 94 -1.34 -10.22 22.88
C GLU A 94 -2.22 -9.20 23.61
N ASN A 95 -3.12 -8.55 22.88
CA ASN A 95 -4.02 -7.54 23.42
C ASN A 95 -5.48 -7.99 23.25
N LYS A 96 -6.25 -7.96 24.34
CA LYS A 96 -7.67 -8.28 24.29
C LYS A 96 -8.48 -7.20 23.57
N SER A 97 -8.14 -5.94 23.79
CA SER A 97 -8.84 -4.77 23.25
C SER A 97 -7.96 -4.07 22.26
N ILE A 98 -8.45 -3.90 21.04
CA ILE A 98 -7.76 -3.27 19.93
C ILE A 98 -8.50 -1.97 19.59
N ARG A 99 -7.82 -0.82 19.72
CA ARG A 99 -8.35 0.45 19.26
C ARG A 99 -8.15 0.56 17.75
N ASN A 100 -9.22 0.89 17.04
CA ASN A 100 -9.22 1.20 15.62
C ASN A 100 -9.44 2.70 15.47
N HIS A 101 -8.35 3.45 15.33
CA HIS A 101 -8.37 4.92 15.33
C HIS A 101 -7.58 5.45 14.14
N TYR A 102 -8.29 5.99 13.15
CA TYR A 102 -7.71 6.49 11.92
C TYR A 102 -8.51 7.65 11.31
N ASN A 103 -7.85 8.42 10.47
CA ASN A 103 -8.49 9.27 9.49
C ASN A 103 -8.37 8.62 8.11
N GLU A 104 -9.43 8.71 7.30
CA GLU A 104 -9.51 8.11 5.97
C GLU A 104 -9.73 9.18 4.91
N MET A 105 -9.08 8.99 3.77
CA MET A 105 -9.30 9.71 2.53
C MET A 105 -9.57 8.71 1.41
N ALA A 106 -10.70 8.83 0.75
CA ALA A 106 -11.04 8.07 -0.45
C ALA A 106 -10.99 8.99 -1.66
N VAL A 107 -10.04 8.77 -2.55
CA VAL A 107 -9.89 9.52 -3.80
C VAL A 107 -10.59 8.73 -4.90
N CYS A 108 -11.67 9.29 -5.44
CA CYS A 108 -12.43 8.71 -6.53
C CYS A 108 -11.87 9.19 -7.86
N LEU A 109 -11.49 8.27 -8.73
CA LEU A 109 -10.94 8.53 -10.04
C LEU A 109 -11.75 7.82 -11.13
N SER A 110 -11.71 8.36 -12.34
CA SER A 110 -12.28 7.73 -13.52
C SER A 110 -11.44 8.06 -14.74
N ASP A 111 -11.38 7.14 -15.71
CA ASP A 111 -10.81 7.37 -17.03
C ASP A 111 -11.90 7.64 -18.10
N GLU A 112 -11.49 7.78 -19.35
CA GLU A 112 -12.42 8.02 -20.48
C GLU A 112 -13.18 6.74 -20.91
N ALA A 113 -12.75 5.56 -20.47
CA ALA A 113 -13.39 4.28 -20.73
C ALA A 113 -14.38 3.87 -19.62
N ASP A 114 -14.71 4.79 -18.68
CA ASP A 114 -15.55 4.55 -17.50
C ASP A 114 -14.98 3.48 -16.53
N THR A 115 -13.64 3.31 -16.54
CA THR A 115 -12.96 2.63 -15.45
C THR A 115 -13.03 3.52 -14.22
N LYS A 116 -13.59 3.01 -13.13
CA LYS A 116 -13.64 3.71 -11.84
C LYS A 116 -12.65 3.10 -10.88
N LEU A 117 -11.99 3.95 -10.14
CA LEU A 117 -11.06 3.57 -9.10
C LEU A 117 -11.33 4.41 -7.86
N THR A 118 -11.52 3.77 -6.72
CA THR A 118 -11.40 4.42 -5.42
C THR A 118 -10.07 4.01 -4.79
N LEU A 119 -9.18 4.98 -4.62
CA LEU A 119 -7.98 4.84 -3.81
C LEU A 119 -8.33 5.21 -2.37
N ARG A 120 -8.32 4.21 -1.49
CA ARG A 120 -8.64 4.39 -0.09
C ARG A 120 -7.37 4.40 0.73
N PHE A 121 -7.14 5.50 1.46
CA PHE A 121 -6.02 5.72 2.35
C PHE A 121 -6.52 5.82 3.79
N ARG A 122 -6.03 4.97 4.69
CA ARG A 122 -6.23 5.07 6.13
C ARG A 122 -4.91 5.42 6.80
N VAL A 123 -4.92 6.49 7.58
CA VAL A 123 -3.75 6.97 8.30
C VAL A 123 -4.02 6.85 9.79
N PHE A 124 -3.24 5.99 10.43
CA PHE A 124 -3.27 5.70 11.87
C PHE A 124 -2.09 6.41 12.55
N ASP A 125 -2.08 6.42 13.88
CA ASP A 125 -0.95 6.96 14.65
C ASP A 125 0.32 6.09 14.53
N ASP A 126 0.18 4.82 14.10
CA ASP A 126 1.24 3.83 13.93
C ASP A 126 1.51 3.44 12.48
N GLY A 127 1.01 4.23 11.50
CA GLY A 127 1.31 4.02 10.09
C GLY A 127 0.17 4.30 9.13
N VAL A 128 0.33 3.84 7.92
CA VAL A 128 -0.65 4.01 6.83
C VAL A 128 -0.97 2.68 6.17
N GLY A 129 -2.22 2.55 5.72
CA GLY A 129 -2.64 1.52 4.79
C GLY A 129 -3.38 2.15 3.62
N PHE A 130 -3.19 1.60 2.43
CA PHE A 130 -3.97 2.00 1.26
C PHE A 130 -4.29 0.80 0.39
N ARG A 131 -5.44 0.86 -0.30
CA ARG A 131 -5.90 -0.16 -1.25
C ARG A 131 -6.61 0.45 -2.43
N TYR A 132 -6.75 -0.35 -3.46
CA TYR A 132 -7.43 -0.02 -4.70
C TYR A 132 -8.76 -0.76 -4.74
N GLU A 133 -9.82 -0.04 -5.08
CA GLU A 133 -11.17 -0.56 -5.29
C GLU A 133 -11.57 -0.21 -6.73
N TYR A 134 -11.53 -1.19 -7.65
CA TYR A 134 -11.77 -1.00 -9.07
C TYR A 134 -13.18 -1.43 -9.49
N GLU A 135 -13.76 -0.68 -10.42
CA GLU A 135 -14.91 -1.05 -11.22
C GLU A 135 -14.60 -0.78 -12.70
N VAL A 136 -14.48 -1.84 -13.49
CA VAL A 136 -14.19 -1.80 -14.93
C VAL A 136 -15.42 -2.28 -15.69
N ALA A 137 -16.04 -1.40 -16.43
CA ALA A 137 -17.26 -1.71 -17.16
C ALA A 137 -17.00 -2.61 -18.38
N GLY A 138 -17.92 -3.50 -18.68
CA GLY A 138 -17.96 -4.28 -19.93
C GLY A 138 -16.88 -5.36 -20.06
N VAL A 139 -16.27 -5.82 -18.95
CA VAL A 139 -15.28 -6.91 -18.95
C VAL A 139 -15.78 -8.11 -18.15
N ASP A 140 -15.51 -9.32 -18.65
CA ASP A 140 -15.83 -10.57 -17.98
C ASP A 140 -14.71 -11.01 -17.03
N SER A 141 -13.49 -10.51 -17.24
CA SER A 141 -12.32 -10.84 -16.42
C SER A 141 -11.21 -9.81 -16.58
N ILE A 142 -10.42 -9.64 -15.52
CA ILE A 142 -9.23 -8.78 -15.49
C ILE A 142 -8.00 -9.66 -15.22
N PHE A 143 -6.95 -9.46 -16.02
CA PHE A 143 -5.67 -10.17 -15.88
C PHE A 143 -4.61 -9.14 -15.49
N VAL A 144 -4.32 -9.03 -14.20
CA VAL A 144 -3.26 -8.17 -13.69
C VAL A 144 -1.91 -8.76 -14.08
N THR A 145 -1.07 -7.97 -14.72
CA THR A 145 0.27 -8.36 -15.18
C THR A 145 1.39 -7.76 -14.35
N ASP A 146 1.15 -6.61 -13.71
CA ASP A 146 2.13 -5.97 -12.83
C ASP A 146 1.43 -5.01 -11.85
N GLU A 147 2.07 -4.75 -10.70
CA GLU A 147 1.68 -3.72 -9.75
C GLU A 147 2.73 -2.61 -9.75
N LEU A 148 2.30 -1.37 -9.95
CA LEU A 148 3.17 -0.20 -10.05
C LEU A 148 3.46 0.45 -8.69
N THR A 149 2.76 0.03 -7.63
CA THR A 149 2.93 0.56 -6.27
C THR A 149 4.40 0.54 -5.88
N SER A 150 4.93 1.70 -5.55
CA SER A 150 6.32 1.85 -5.14
C SER A 150 6.45 2.53 -3.77
N PHE A 151 7.62 2.40 -3.17
CA PHE A 151 7.99 2.92 -1.86
C PHE A 151 9.39 3.51 -1.97
N ASN A 152 9.47 4.81 -2.29
CA ASN A 152 10.73 5.52 -2.47
C ASN A 152 11.12 6.22 -1.17
N MET A 153 12.01 5.62 -0.38
CA MET A 153 12.44 6.23 0.88
C MET A 153 13.25 7.50 0.62
N ALA A 154 12.98 8.55 1.40
CA ALA A 154 13.63 9.85 1.25
C ALA A 154 15.12 9.82 1.58
N GLN A 155 15.57 8.89 2.40
CA GLN A 155 16.95 8.78 2.88
C GLN A 155 17.36 7.31 3.00
N ASP A 156 18.67 7.07 2.97
CA ASP A 156 19.21 5.75 3.30
C ASP A 156 19.07 5.44 4.79
N GLY A 157 19.13 4.17 5.11
CA GLY A 157 18.98 3.66 6.45
C GLY A 157 19.56 2.26 6.58
N ILE A 158 19.05 1.51 7.56
CA ILE A 158 19.40 0.11 7.77
C ILE A 158 18.14 -0.73 7.61
N SER A 159 18.22 -1.81 6.83
CA SER A 159 17.17 -2.81 6.70
C SER A 159 17.52 -4.12 7.42
N TRP A 160 16.47 -4.81 7.84
CA TRP A 160 16.48 -6.19 8.29
C TRP A 160 15.48 -6.94 7.41
N SER A 161 15.99 -7.74 6.49
CA SER A 161 15.18 -8.39 5.46
C SER A 161 15.69 -9.79 5.14
N ILE A 162 14.81 -10.61 4.59
CA ILE A 162 15.18 -11.87 3.93
C ILE A 162 15.02 -11.70 2.42
N PRO A 163 15.83 -12.39 1.60
CA PRO A 163 15.70 -12.35 0.15
C PRO A 163 14.30 -12.75 -0.32
N ALA A 164 13.78 -12.09 -1.35
CA ALA A 164 12.51 -12.44 -1.95
C ALA A 164 12.52 -13.88 -2.48
N ASN A 165 11.52 -14.65 -2.06
CA ASN A 165 11.31 -16.01 -2.52
C ASN A 165 9.84 -16.39 -2.29
N TYR A 166 9.12 -16.79 -3.34
CA TYR A 166 7.71 -17.20 -3.25
C TYR A 166 7.52 -18.61 -2.67
N GLU A 167 8.57 -19.41 -2.60
CA GLU A 167 8.48 -20.81 -2.16
C GLU A 167 8.82 -20.99 -0.68
N THR A 168 9.56 -20.05 -0.08
CA THR A 168 9.99 -20.18 1.31
C THR A 168 10.31 -18.83 1.97
N TYR A 169 9.98 -18.74 3.27
CA TYR A 169 10.42 -17.70 4.18
C TYR A 169 11.57 -18.13 5.10
N GLU A 170 12.06 -19.36 4.97
CA GLU A 170 13.09 -19.96 5.84
C GLU A 170 14.50 -19.54 5.41
N LEU A 171 14.71 -18.26 5.16
CA LEU A 171 15.99 -17.68 4.79
C LEU A 171 16.54 -16.83 5.94
N LEU A 172 17.87 -16.67 5.97
CA LEU A 172 18.53 -15.89 7.01
C LEU A 172 18.32 -14.39 6.79
N TYR A 173 17.99 -13.68 7.86
CA TYR A 173 17.95 -12.23 7.86
C TYR A 173 19.30 -11.61 7.54
N ARG A 174 19.28 -10.60 6.71
CA ARG A 174 20.43 -9.75 6.39
C ARG A 174 20.22 -8.38 7.01
N THR A 175 21.29 -7.86 7.63
CA THR A 175 21.34 -6.46 8.09
C THR A 175 22.25 -5.69 7.16
N GLN A 176 21.72 -4.69 6.46
CA GLN A 176 22.48 -3.97 5.42
C GLN A 176 21.91 -2.56 5.23
N PRO A 177 22.67 -1.64 4.60
CA PRO A 177 22.12 -0.37 4.18
C PRO A 177 20.86 -0.58 3.32
N LEU A 178 19.84 0.26 3.52
CA LEU A 178 18.59 0.15 2.78
C LEU A 178 18.83 0.25 1.26
N SER A 179 19.77 1.13 0.85
CA SER A 179 20.20 1.29 -0.55
C SER A 179 20.95 0.08 -1.13
N LYS A 180 21.28 -0.93 -0.31
CA LYS A 180 21.95 -2.18 -0.70
C LYS A 180 21.05 -3.40 -0.50
N THR A 181 19.82 -3.19 -0.10
CA THR A 181 18.85 -4.27 0.06
C THR A 181 18.45 -4.80 -1.31
N ASP A 182 18.64 -6.11 -1.51
CA ASP A 182 18.14 -6.81 -2.69
C ASP A 182 16.60 -6.86 -2.69
N ASN A 183 16.02 -7.60 -3.64
CA ASN A 183 14.60 -7.94 -3.56
C ASN A 183 14.34 -8.66 -2.23
N ALA A 184 13.26 -8.30 -1.55
CA ALA A 184 12.98 -8.75 -0.19
C ALA A 184 11.55 -9.30 -0.05
N ASN A 185 11.38 -10.34 0.78
CA ASN A 185 10.07 -10.73 1.26
C ASN A 185 9.50 -9.66 2.20
N THR A 186 8.19 -9.59 2.29
CA THR A 186 7.49 -8.79 3.30
C THR A 186 7.11 -9.67 4.52
N PRO A 187 7.04 -9.11 5.72
CA PRO A 187 7.33 -7.72 6.08
C PRO A 187 8.83 -7.39 5.98
N MET A 188 9.16 -6.30 5.32
CA MET A 188 10.50 -5.76 5.30
C MET A 188 10.64 -4.66 6.35
N THR A 189 11.44 -4.89 7.38
CA THR A 189 11.68 -3.92 8.45
C THR A 189 12.93 -3.09 8.17
N PHE A 190 12.86 -1.79 8.46
CA PHE A 190 13.99 -0.88 8.28
C PHE A 190 13.93 0.30 9.24
N LYS A 191 15.02 1.04 9.31
CA LYS A 191 15.15 2.28 10.08
C LYS A 191 15.78 3.36 9.22
N VAL A 192 15.12 4.53 9.16
CA VAL A 192 15.62 5.75 8.51
C VAL A 192 15.64 6.85 9.54
N GLY A 193 16.81 7.43 9.80
CA GLY A 193 16.97 8.43 10.85
C GLY A 193 16.56 7.90 12.22
N LYS A 194 15.52 8.46 12.81
CA LYS A 194 14.98 8.03 14.12
C LYS A 194 13.76 7.10 13.96
N THR A 195 13.22 6.97 12.76
CA THR A 195 11.97 6.28 12.47
C THR A 195 12.23 4.83 12.08
N TYR A 196 11.57 3.90 12.76
CA TYR A 196 11.47 2.51 12.37
C TYR A 196 10.22 2.31 11.53
N ALA A 197 10.29 1.47 10.52
CA ALA A 197 9.16 1.16 9.68
C ALA A 197 9.17 -0.29 9.19
N SER A 198 8.02 -0.76 8.75
CA SER A 198 7.86 -2.05 8.10
C SER A 198 6.89 -1.91 6.93
N ILE A 199 7.30 -2.36 5.75
CA ILE A 199 6.42 -2.48 4.59
C ILE A 199 5.85 -3.88 4.57
N HIS A 200 4.52 -3.98 4.49
CA HIS A 200 3.79 -5.24 4.46
C HIS A 200 2.42 -5.06 3.78
N GLU A 201 1.57 -6.04 3.92
CA GLU A 201 0.20 -6.06 3.41
C GLU A 201 -0.77 -6.57 4.47
N ALA A 202 -2.06 -6.26 4.30
CA ALA A 202 -3.14 -6.76 5.14
C ALA A 202 -4.34 -7.14 4.29
N ALA A 203 -5.25 -7.96 4.85
CA ALA A 203 -6.42 -8.50 4.15
C ALA A 203 -6.05 -9.15 2.80
N LEU A 204 -5.03 -10.03 2.83
CA LEU A 204 -4.60 -10.81 1.67
C LEU A 204 -5.63 -11.92 1.40
N THR A 205 -6.67 -11.57 0.64
CA THR A 205 -7.78 -12.45 0.29
C THR A 205 -7.96 -12.46 -1.22
N ASP A 206 -7.93 -13.65 -1.83
CA ASP A 206 -8.07 -13.87 -3.27
C ASP A 206 -7.15 -13.02 -4.16
N PHE A 207 -5.94 -12.76 -3.65
CA PHE A 207 -4.93 -11.96 -4.33
C PHE A 207 -3.52 -12.52 -4.08
N PRO A 208 -2.56 -12.36 -5.01
CA PRO A 208 -1.19 -12.84 -4.81
C PRO A 208 -0.47 -12.07 -3.72
N GLU A 209 0.41 -12.76 -3.00
CA GLU A 209 1.31 -12.13 -2.04
C GLU A 209 2.27 -11.15 -2.71
N MET A 210 2.70 -10.16 -1.93
CA MET A 210 3.64 -9.13 -2.36
C MET A 210 5.04 -9.41 -1.80
N THR A 211 6.04 -9.46 -2.67
CA THR A 211 7.43 -9.19 -2.31
C THR A 211 7.81 -7.76 -2.74
N LEU A 212 9.00 -7.33 -2.42
CA LEU A 212 9.53 -6.01 -2.78
C LEU A 212 10.70 -6.16 -3.74
N GLN A 213 10.55 -5.63 -4.95
CA GLN A 213 11.62 -5.49 -5.92
C GLN A 213 12.39 -4.20 -5.66
N ASN A 214 13.71 -4.28 -5.50
CA ASN A 214 14.55 -3.08 -5.43
C ASN A 214 14.61 -2.41 -6.82
N THR A 215 14.30 -1.13 -6.88
CA THR A 215 14.31 -0.33 -8.12
C THR A 215 15.53 0.57 -8.25
N GLY A 216 16.47 0.43 -7.33
CA GLY A 216 17.69 1.23 -7.22
C GLY A 216 17.66 2.18 -6.04
N GLY A 217 18.81 2.36 -5.40
CA GLY A 217 18.93 3.17 -4.20
C GLY A 217 17.99 2.70 -3.09
N CYS A 218 17.22 3.62 -2.52
CA CYS A 218 16.24 3.33 -1.46
C CYS A 218 14.81 3.18 -1.99
N GLY A 219 14.66 2.85 -3.27
CA GLY A 219 13.36 2.63 -3.92
C GLY A 219 13.02 1.14 -3.97
N PHE A 220 11.77 0.83 -3.67
CA PHE A 220 11.19 -0.50 -3.77
C PHE A 220 9.87 -0.44 -4.50
N LYS A 221 9.54 -1.50 -5.22
CA LYS A 221 8.26 -1.68 -5.92
C LYS A 221 7.62 -2.99 -5.46
N SER A 222 6.31 -3.00 -5.37
CA SER A 222 5.53 -4.21 -5.17
C SER A 222 5.78 -5.19 -6.32
N GLU A 223 6.12 -6.42 -6.00
CA GLU A 223 6.29 -7.51 -6.95
C GLU A 223 5.42 -8.68 -6.51
N LEU A 224 4.36 -8.92 -7.28
CA LEU A 224 3.38 -9.94 -6.95
C LEU A 224 3.85 -11.34 -7.38
N ALA A 225 3.51 -12.35 -6.58
CA ALA A 225 3.73 -13.74 -6.95
C ALA A 225 2.95 -14.09 -8.23
N PRO A 226 3.63 -14.60 -9.28
CA PRO A 226 2.98 -14.90 -10.55
C PRO A 226 2.36 -16.31 -10.56
N TRP A 227 1.32 -16.46 -11.38
CA TRP A 227 0.92 -17.78 -11.87
C TRP A 227 1.98 -18.33 -12.85
N PRO A 228 1.97 -19.65 -13.16
CA PRO A 228 2.93 -20.22 -14.10
C PRO A 228 2.95 -19.60 -15.50
N ASP A 229 1.87 -18.95 -15.92
CA ASP A 229 1.76 -18.21 -17.18
C ASP A 229 2.24 -16.74 -17.08
N GLY A 230 2.76 -16.31 -15.94
CA GLY A 230 3.27 -14.98 -15.68
C GLY A 230 2.21 -13.94 -15.29
N ILE A 231 0.92 -14.29 -15.36
CA ILE A 231 -0.16 -13.43 -14.85
C ILE A 231 -0.05 -13.35 -13.32
N LYS A 232 -0.22 -12.14 -12.78
CA LYS A 232 -0.15 -11.92 -11.33
C LYS A 232 -1.50 -12.23 -10.65
N ALA A 233 -2.60 -11.65 -11.14
CA ALA A 233 -3.92 -11.97 -10.63
C ALA A 233 -4.92 -12.20 -11.78
N LYS A 234 -5.82 -13.16 -11.58
CA LYS A 234 -6.93 -13.48 -12.49
C LYS A 234 -8.22 -13.22 -11.74
N ILE A 235 -8.91 -12.17 -12.12
CA ILE A 235 -10.10 -11.67 -11.44
C ILE A 235 -11.29 -11.93 -12.35
N GLU A 236 -12.32 -12.56 -11.81
CA GLU A 236 -13.60 -12.76 -12.50
C GLU A 236 -14.46 -11.50 -12.36
N GLY A 237 -15.09 -11.10 -13.45
CA GLY A 237 -15.87 -9.86 -13.52
C GLY A 237 -14.99 -8.60 -13.62
N GLY A 238 -15.63 -7.45 -13.47
CA GLY A 238 -14.99 -6.13 -13.60
C GLY A 238 -14.76 -5.39 -12.29
N SER A 239 -15.08 -5.99 -11.14
CA SER A 239 -14.97 -5.31 -9.84
C SER A 239 -14.12 -6.09 -8.87
N PHE A 240 -13.17 -5.42 -8.22
CA PHE A 240 -12.32 -6.05 -7.22
C PHE A 240 -11.68 -5.03 -6.27
N ASN A 241 -11.34 -5.52 -5.07
CA ASN A 241 -10.53 -4.82 -4.10
C ASN A 241 -9.20 -5.53 -3.94
N THR A 242 -8.11 -4.76 -3.87
CA THR A 242 -6.80 -5.33 -3.56
C THR A 242 -6.63 -5.51 -2.05
N PRO A 243 -5.64 -6.31 -1.60
CA PRO A 243 -5.12 -6.19 -0.24
C PRO A 243 -4.66 -4.76 0.05
N TRP A 244 -4.57 -4.43 1.33
CA TRP A 244 -3.97 -3.19 1.77
C TRP A 244 -2.45 -3.27 1.63
N ARG A 245 -1.84 -2.25 1.05
CA ARG A 245 -0.41 -2.01 1.14
C ARG A 245 -0.17 -1.16 2.38
N THR A 246 0.79 -1.56 3.21
CA THR A 246 0.97 -0.94 4.52
C THR A 246 2.39 -0.46 4.73
N VAL A 247 2.52 0.66 5.43
CA VAL A 247 3.77 1.16 5.98
C VAL A 247 3.52 1.41 7.46
N GLN A 248 3.94 0.47 8.32
CA GLN A 248 3.96 0.68 9.77
C GLN A 248 5.08 1.65 10.11
N ILE A 249 4.86 2.55 11.06
CA ILE A 249 5.77 3.63 11.43
C ILE A 249 5.82 3.73 12.94
N ALA A 250 7.04 3.79 13.50
CA ALA A 250 7.24 3.91 14.94
C ALA A 250 8.54 4.63 15.28
N SER A 251 8.56 5.35 16.39
CA SER A 251 9.77 5.99 16.93
C SER A 251 10.74 5.00 17.61
N LYS A 252 10.29 3.78 17.89
CA LYS A 252 11.06 2.70 18.52
C LYS A 252 10.72 1.37 17.85
N ALA A 253 11.69 0.46 17.78
CA ALA A 253 11.49 -0.87 17.18
C ALA A 253 10.32 -1.65 17.81
N VAL A 254 10.17 -1.57 19.15
CA VAL A 254 9.06 -2.22 19.86
C VAL A 254 7.69 -1.69 19.44
N GLY A 255 7.61 -0.46 18.93
CA GLY A 255 6.36 0.11 18.42
C GLY A 255 5.80 -0.67 17.22
N LEU A 256 6.67 -1.24 16.38
CA LEU A 256 6.23 -2.08 15.26
C LEU A 256 5.57 -3.38 15.75
N ILE A 257 6.09 -3.97 16.83
CA ILE A 257 5.52 -5.19 17.43
C ILE A 257 4.16 -4.90 18.05
N ASN A 258 3.99 -3.73 18.65
CA ASN A 258 2.76 -3.33 19.32
C ASN A 258 1.73 -2.69 18.36
N SER A 259 2.07 -2.47 17.10
CA SER A 259 1.16 -1.87 16.12
C SER A 259 -0.06 -2.76 15.89
N ALA A 260 -1.23 -2.16 15.93
CA ALA A 260 -2.49 -2.81 15.60
C ALA A 260 -2.94 -2.55 14.15
N LEU A 261 -2.13 -1.86 13.34
CA LEU A 261 -2.49 -1.43 11.99
C LEU A 261 -2.94 -2.61 11.12
N ILE A 262 -2.16 -3.70 11.08
CA ILE A 262 -2.50 -4.87 10.26
C ILE A 262 -3.82 -5.52 10.74
N LEU A 263 -4.05 -5.60 12.06
CA LEU A 263 -5.29 -6.14 12.62
C LEU A 263 -6.51 -5.30 12.21
N ASN A 264 -6.38 -3.97 12.26
CA ASN A 264 -7.44 -3.01 11.97
C ASN A 264 -7.75 -2.87 10.46
N LEU A 265 -6.86 -3.31 9.59
CA LEU A 265 -7.06 -3.30 8.13
C LEU A 265 -7.67 -4.60 7.60
N ASN A 266 -7.79 -5.65 8.43
CA ASN A 266 -8.50 -6.86 8.06
C ASN A 266 -9.99 -6.71 8.32
N GLU A 267 -10.80 -7.39 7.50
CA GLU A 267 -12.24 -7.38 7.65
C GLU A 267 -12.65 -8.11 8.94
N PRO A 268 -13.78 -7.73 9.56
CA PRO A 268 -14.31 -8.44 10.72
C PRO A 268 -14.57 -9.92 10.45
N CYS A 269 -14.49 -10.75 11.49
CA CYS A 269 -14.84 -12.16 11.40
C CYS A 269 -16.29 -12.33 10.95
N VAL A 270 -16.50 -13.13 9.89
CA VAL A 270 -17.83 -13.40 9.30
C VAL A 270 -18.51 -14.65 9.87
N LEU A 271 -17.86 -15.38 10.77
CA LEU A 271 -18.45 -16.55 11.42
C LEU A 271 -19.52 -16.10 12.42
N GLU A 272 -20.70 -16.75 12.38
CA GLU A 272 -21.80 -16.46 13.32
C GLU A 272 -21.40 -16.69 14.78
N SER A 273 -20.58 -17.70 15.07
CA SER A 273 -20.01 -17.97 16.38
C SER A 273 -18.63 -18.57 16.25
N THR A 274 -17.73 -18.17 17.14
CA THR A 274 -16.40 -18.73 17.30
C THR A 274 -16.24 -19.51 18.59
N ASP A 275 -17.32 -19.76 19.35
CA ASP A 275 -17.30 -20.41 20.68
C ASP A 275 -16.79 -21.85 20.66
N TRP A 276 -16.89 -22.51 19.51
CA TRP A 276 -16.38 -23.86 19.27
C TRP A 276 -14.87 -23.90 19.10
N ILE A 277 -14.22 -22.79 18.74
CA ILE A 277 -12.76 -22.71 18.57
C ILE A 277 -12.15 -22.54 19.97
N ARG A 278 -11.40 -23.56 20.41
CA ARG A 278 -10.76 -23.55 21.72
C ARG A 278 -9.32 -24.02 21.61
N PRO A 279 -8.38 -23.40 22.36
CA PRO A 279 -7.03 -23.93 22.48
C PRO A 279 -7.07 -25.35 23.02
N MET A 280 -6.40 -26.28 22.34
CA MET A 280 -6.38 -27.68 22.76
C MET A 280 -5.07 -28.34 22.36
N LYS A 281 -4.78 -29.49 22.95
CA LYS A 281 -3.73 -30.39 22.45
C LYS A 281 -4.29 -31.21 21.31
N TYR A 282 -3.54 -31.34 20.23
CA TYR A 282 -3.92 -32.17 19.09
C TYR A 282 -2.72 -32.97 18.59
N VAL A 283 -3.00 -34.04 17.85
CA VAL A 283 -1.99 -34.80 17.10
C VAL A 283 -2.07 -34.34 15.65
N GLY A 284 -0.96 -33.78 15.15
CA GLY A 284 -0.83 -33.37 13.75
C GLY A 284 -0.12 -34.43 12.94
N ILE A 285 -0.61 -34.72 11.73
CA ILE A 285 0.12 -35.49 10.74
C ILE A 285 1.22 -34.58 10.20
N TRP A 286 2.47 -34.96 10.44
CA TRP A 286 3.61 -34.21 9.94
C TRP A 286 3.90 -34.55 8.49
N TRP A 287 4.44 -33.61 7.74
CA TRP A 287 4.73 -33.82 6.32
C TRP A 287 5.66 -34.99 6.02
N GLY A 288 6.49 -35.44 6.96
CA GLY A 288 7.26 -36.69 6.82
C GLY A 288 6.42 -37.93 6.51
N MET A 289 5.15 -37.94 6.95
CA MET A 289 4.20 -39.01 6.61
C MET A 289 3.75 -38.94 5.15
N HIS A 290 3.82 -37.82 4.53
CA HIS A 290 3.52 -37.64 3.10
C HIS A 290 4.65 -38.12 2.19
N LEU A 291 5.82 -38.45 2.76
CA LEU A 291 6.96 -39.02 2.06
C LEU A 291 6.97 -40.57 2.07
N GLY A 292 5.83 -41.20 2.34
CA GLY A 292 5.69 -42.68 2.37
C GLY A 292 6.16 -43.34 3.67
N VAL A 293 6.28 -42.57 4.74
CA VAL A 293 6.52 -43.07 6.09
C VAL A 293 5.16 -43.32 6.74
N GLU A 294 4.86 -44.58 7.08
CA GLU A 294 3.66 -44.93 7.84
C GLU A 294 3.79 -44.50 9.30
N SER A 295 2.70 -44.01 9.86
CA SER A 295 2.59 -43.59 11.26
C SER A 295 2.37 -44.76 12.21
#